data_c0dccdb92f761be0ba8cd22a1c6694e1
#
_entry.id   c0dccdb92f761be0ba8cd22a1c6694e1
#
_cell.length_a   1.000
_cell.length_b   1.000
_cell.length_c   1.000
_cell.angle_alpha   90.00
_cell.angle_beta   90.00
_cell.angle_gamma   90.00
#
_symmetry.space_group_name_H-M   'P 1'
#
loop_
_entity.id
_entity.type
_entity.pdbx_description
1 polymer ?
#
loop_
_entity_poly.entity_id
_entity_poly.type
_entity_poly.pdbx_seq_one_letter_code
_entity_poly.pdbx_strand_id
1 'polypeptide(L)'
;MLVKNAENRGQLEFVSLENMVPQEHLLRKIDAAIDFKKIYEFVEELYCEDNGRPSIDPVVLFKIVLIQHIYGIPSLRRTLEEVNMNLAYRWFIGYPLNESVPHFSTVSYNFKHRFNHATVEYVFRWVLKAAAEEGYLDTEAIFVDGTHIKASANLKKQAKKAVPKQAKRYAKELFDEVNKNREEHGKKPFSDDSDKKLPEEKETVVSTTDPESGVFHKGEHKKCFAYEAHTACDKHNFVLDVHVTPGNVHDSTAFDALYDELCKNYPEHKTVVADSAYKTPWICKRIFESGRVLSTCYTRPKTKENGHPWWTYVYDEYFDDVICPEYHALHYSTTNRDGYREYKSRPYVCKSCPTRTMCTESAKCEKTVTRHVWHDYVEMAEDARHMEPYKELYRLRKEKIERVFADAKEKHAMRYTQYRGLAQVTNWVKLKFAAMNLKKLATWKWNARHPAPDGGKRKTSATNEPSILSFFSLVFAWMTKNLLWTDFQSRFFYKLKSGGRIAARFVCGLGDSPFLYLLEPYR
;
A
#
# COMPACT_ATOMS: atom_id res chain seq x y z
N MET A 1 -0.83 56.63 17.45
CA MET A 1 -2.22 57.06 17.22
C MET A 1 -3.16 55.88 17.23
N LEU A 2 -4.21 55.90 18.05
CA LEU A 2 -5.25 54.90 18.02
C LEU A 2 -6.20 55.23 16.87
N VAL A 3 -6.24 54.38 15.83
CA VAL A 3 -7.20 54.51 14.74
C VAL A 3 -8.44 53.73 15.11
N LYS A 4 -9.58 54.40 15.24
CA LYS A 4 -10.90 53.76 15.45
C LYS A 4 -11.40 53.31 14.07
N ASN A 5 -11.76 52.02 13.97
CA ASN A 5 -12.32 51.46 12.75
C ASN A 5 -13.69 52.06 12.44
N ALA A 6 -13.91 52.57 11.23
CA ALA A 6 -15.24 53.01 10.80
C ALA A 6 -16.13 51.81 10.48
N GLU A 7 -17.37 51.80 10.95
CA GLU A 7 -18.34 50.76 10.63
C GLU A 7 -18.94 50.96 9.25
N ASN A 8 -18.27 50.38 8.21
CA ASN A 8 -18.71 50.52 6.80
C ASN A 8 -19.58 49.34 6.33
N ARG A 9 -20.22 48.60 7.26
CA ARG A 9 -21.01 47.39 6.93
C ARG A 9 -22.17 47.63 5.94
N GLY A 10 -22.68 48.83 5.86
CA GLY A 10 -23.76 49.20 4.94
C GLY A 10 -23.32 49.82 3.64
N GLN A 11 -22.03 49.93 3.36
CA GLN A 11 -21.52 50.49 2.14
C GLN A 11 -21.85 49.57 0.96
N LEU A 12 -22.41 50.14 -0.10
CA LEU A 12 -22.66 49.40 -1.34
C LEU A 12 -21.38 49.35 -2.17
N GLU A 13 -20.94 48.14 -2.53
CA GLU A 13 -19.80 47.87 -3.38
C GLU A 13 -20.24 47.07 -4.60
N PHE A 14 -19.82 47.47 -5.81
CA PHE A 14 -20.06 46.76 -7.04
C PHE A 14 -18.83 45.93 -7.39
N VAL A 15 -18.88 44.64 -7.04
CA VAL A 15 -17.79 43.68 -7.28
C VAL A 15 -18.33 42.40 -7.90
N SER A 16 -17.55 41.78 -8.79
CA SER A 16 -17.87 40.47 -9.29
C SER A 16 -17.23 39.40 -8.39
N LEU A 17 -17.90 38.25 -8.23
CA LEU A 17 -17.35 37.10 -7.49
C LEU A 17 -16.00 36.65 -8.08
N GLU A 18 -15.84 36.81 -9.41
CA GLU A 18 -14.60 36.52 -10.12
C GLU A 18 -13.41 37.37 -9.62
N ASN A 19 -13.65 38.65 -9.33
CA ASN A 19 -12.60 39.55 -8.86
C ASN A 19 -12.29 39.42 -7.36
N MET A 20 -13.24 38.90 -6.59
CA MET A 20 -13.09 38.75 -5.12
C MET A 20 -12.22 37.55 -4.73
N VAL A 21 -12.13 36.51 -5.56
CA VAL A 21 -11.31 35.33 -5.28
C VAL A 21 -9.91 35.56 -5.83
N PRO A 22 -8.85 35.51 -4.98
CA PRO A 22 -7.48 35.70 -5.45
C PRO A 22 -7.06 34.70 -6.54
N GLN A 23 -6.26 35.12 -7.51
CA GLN A 23 -5.82 34.25 -8.60
C GLN A 23 -5.02 33.03 -8.14
N GLU A 24 -4.27 33.17 -7.05
CA GLU A 24 -3.49 32.09 -6.45
C GLU A 24 -4.29 31.18 -5.52
N HIS A 25 -5.61 31.39 -5.39
CA HIS A 25 -6.43 30.58 -4.50
C HIS A 25 -6.46 29.11 -4.95
N LEU A 26 -6.41 28.16 -3.98
CA LEU A 26 -6.33 26.73 -4.28
C LEU A 26 -7.46 26.24 -5.19
N LEU A 27 -8.69 26.72 -5.01
CA LEU A 27 -9.82 26.29 -5.83
C LEU A 27 -9.70 26.74 -7.29
N ARG A 28 -9.06 27.90 -7.58
CA ARG A 28 -8.74 28.29 -8.96
C ARG A 28 -7.71 27.35 -9.59
N LYS A 29 -6.69 26.99 -8.82
CA LYS A 29 -5.68 26.00 -9.27
C LYS A 29 -6.32 24.67 -9.60
N ILE A 30 -7.28 24.23 -8.79
CA ILE A 30 -8.02 22.98 -8.99
C ILE A 30 -8.95 23.08 -10.20
N ASP A 31 -9.68 24.19 -10.35
CA ASP A 31 -10.57 24.39 -11.49
C ASP A 31 -9.83 24.41 -12.83
N ALA A 32 -8.61 24.97 -12.83
CA ALA A 32 -7.74 25.01 -14.00
C ALA A 32 -6.95 23.70 -14.24
N ALA A 33 -6.94 22.76 -13.30
CA ALA A 33 -6.13 21.55 -13.40
C ALA A 33 -6.78 20.44 -14.22
N ILE A 34 -8.12 20.33 -14.18
CA ILE A 34 -8.92 19.29 -14.81
C ILE A 34 -10.19 19.87 -15.42
N ASP A 35 -10.73 19.22 -16.45
CA ASP A 35 -12.02 19.59 -17.03
C ASP A 35 -13.18 18.90 -16.30
N PHE A 36 -13.86 19.64 -15.44
CA PHE A 36 -15.01 19.13 -14.66
C PHE A 36 -16.20 18.68 -15.52
N LYS A 37 -16.27 19.05 -16.81
CA LYS A 37 -17.34 18.58 -17.70
C LYS A 37 -17.32 17.08 -17.91
N LYS A 38 -16.18 16.41 -17.71
CA LYS A 38 -16.09 14.95 -17.73
C LYS A 38 -16.97 14.24 -16.68
N ILE A 39 -17.40 14.95 -15.65
CA ILE A 39 -18.34 14.40 -14.65
C ILE A 39 -19.68 14.06 -15.32
N TYR A 40 -20.11 14.82 -16.33
CA TYR A 40 -21.35 14.48 -17.05
C TYR A 40 -21.26 13.10 -17.68
N GLU A 41 -20.15 12.78 -18.36
CA GLU A 41 -19.92 11.49 -19.00
C GLU A 41 -19.98 10.31 -17.97
N PHE A 42 -19.54 10.54 -16.74
CA PHE A 42 -19.52 9.50 -15.70
C PHE A 42 -20.88 9.19 -15.09
N VAL A 43 -21.84 10.11 -15.23
CA VAL A 43 -23.15 9.97 -14.56
C VAL A 43 -24.33 10.07 -15.51
N GLU A 44 -24.13 10.31 -16.80
CA GLU A 44 -25.16 10.52 -17.82
C GLU A 44 -26.21 9.40 -17.80
N GLU A 45 -25.76 8.15 -17.79
CA GLU A 45 -26.64 6.97 -17.75
C GLU A 45 -27.54 6.88 -16.49
N LEU A 46 -27.22 7.66 -15.44
CA LEU A 46 -27.98 7.69 -14.17
C LEU A 46 -29.05 8.80 -14.15
N TYR A 47 -29.23 9.52 -15.26
CA TYR A 47 -30.23 10.57 -15.42
C TYR A 47 -31.24 10.18 -16.48
N CYS A 48 -32.51 10.52 -16.26
CA CYS A 48 -33.56 10.38 -17.28
C CYS A 48 -33.58 11.64 -18.15
N GLU A 49 -33.69 11.46 -19.47
CA GLU A 49 -33.69 12.57 -20.44
C GLU A 49 -34.94 13.45 -20.31
N ASP A 50 -36.14 12.84 -20.20
CA ASP A 50 -37.42 13.53 -20.40
C ASP A 50 -38.37 13.49 -19.20
N ASN A 51 -37.99 12.96 -18.04
CA ASN A 51 -38.92 12.78 -16.93
C ASN A 51 -38.36 13.24 -15.58
N GLY A 52 -39.16 14.02 -14.85
CA GLY A 52 -38.90 14.42 -13.47
C GLY A 52 -38.55 15.90 -13.27
N ARG A 53 -38.44 16.29 -11.98
CA ARG A 53 -38.01 17.65 -11.60
C ARG A 53 -36.54 17.85 -11.98
N PRO A 54 -36.12 19.03 -12.51
CA PRO A 54 -34.73 19.36 -12.74
C PRO A 54 -33.84 19.05 -11.52
N SER A 55 -32.81 18.25 -11.73
CA SER A 55 -31.88 17.87 -10.66
C SER A 55 -30.83 18.95 -10.44
N ILE A 56 -30.11 18.86 -9.31
CA ILE A 56 -28.89 19.65 -9.12
C ILE A 56 -27.86 19.15 -10.14
N ASP A 57 -27.17 20.08 -10.78
CA ASP A 57 -26.07 19.81 -11.69
C ASP A 57 -25.03 18.86 -11.07
N PRO A 58 -24.71 17.72 -11.71
CA PRO A 58 -23.75 16.74 -11.18
C PRO A 58 -22.35 17.32 -10.95
N VAL A 59 -21.91 18.31 -11.72
CA VAL A 59 -20.63 19.02 -11.50
C VAL A 59 -20.69 19.80 -10.21
N VAL A 60 -21.82 20.48 -9.94
CA VAL A 60 -22.03 21.21 -8.67
C VAL A 60 -22.04 20.25 -7.50
N LEU A 61 -22.76 19.12 -7.60
CA LEU A 61 -22.77 18.07 -6.58
C LEU A 61 -21.36 17.58 -6.26
N PHE A 62 -20.60 17.27 -7.29
CA PHE A 62 -19.22 16.81 -7.14
C PHE A 62 -18.32 17.89 -6.52
N LYS A 63 -18.37 19.13 -7.00
CA LYS A 63 -17.59 20.25 -6.46
C LYS A 63 -17.89 20.52 -4.97
N ILE A 64 -19.14 20.41 -4.53
CA ILE A 64 -19.51 20.52 -3.11
C ILE A 64 -18.82 19.42 -2.27
N VAL A 65 -18.91 18.17 -2.70
CA VAL A 65 -18.28 17.03 -2.00
C VAL A 65 -16.76 17.13 -2.06
N LEU A 66 -16.21 17.62 -3.17
CA LEU A 66 -14.78 17.87 -3.33
C LEU A 66 -14.26 18.91 -2.33
N ILE A 67 -14.99 20.03 -2.11
CA ILE A 67 -14.69 21.02 -1.07
C ILE A 67 -14.61 20.34 0.29
N GLN A 68 -15.61 19.51 0.64
CA GLN A 68 -15.62 18.76 1.90
C GLN A 68 -14.33 17.95 2.10
N HIS A 69 -13.89 17.24 1.06
CA HIS A 69 -12.72 16.37 1.15
C HIS A 69 -11.39 17.16 1.13
N ILE A 70 -11.27 18.23 0.34
CA ILE A 70 -10.06 19.05 0.25
C ILE A 70 -9.78 19.78 1.56
N TYR A 71 -10.81 20.36 2.17
CA TYR A 71 -10.67 21.15 3.40
C TYR A 71 -10.91 20.35 4.68
N GLY A 72 -11.19 19.04 4.57
CA GLY A 72 -11.38 18.18 5.72
C GLY A 72 -12.61 18.54 6.56
N ILE A 73 -13.65 19.09 5.93
CA ILE A 73 -14.87 19.48 6.65
C ILE A 73 -15.61 18.21 7.12
N PRO A 74 -15.99 18.12 8.40
CA PRO A 74 -16.42 16.85 8.99
C PRO A 74 -17.76 16.32 8.47
N SER A 75 -18.66 17.19 8.00
CA SER A 75 -19.98 16.77 7.51
C SER A 75 -20.47 17.60 6.32
N LEU A 76 -21.33 17.00 5.50
CA LEU A 76 -21.94 17.67 4.36
C LEU A 76 -22.80 18.88 4.78
N ARG A 77 -23.51 18.78 5.92
CA ARG A 77 -24.25 19.92 6.48
C ARG A 77 -23.32 21.11 6.73
N ARG A 78 -22.21 20.88 7.44
CA ARG A 78 -21.22 21.92 7.72
C ARG A 78 -20.60 22.46 6.43
N THR A 79 -20.35 21.59 5.45
CA THR A 79 -19.82 22.01 4.14
C THR A 79 -20.75 23.04 3.47
N LEU A 80 -22.06 22.78 3.46
CA LEU A 80 -23.01 23.71 2.81
C LEU A 80 -23.22 24.99 3.62
N GLU A 81 -23.16 24.94 4.96
CA GLU A 81 -23.10 26.13 5.78
C GLU A 81 -21.90 27.01 5.42
N GLU A 82 -20.71 26.39 5.25
CA GLU A 82 -19.49 27.12 4.83
C GLU A 82 -19.56 27.59 3.39
N VAL A 83 -20.08 26.78 2.47
CA VAL A 83 -20.29 27.17 1.05
C VAL A 83 -21.21 28.40 0.98
N ASN A 84 -22.21 28.47 1.84
CA ASN A 84 -23.14 29.60 1.86
C ASN A 84 -22.47 30.93 2.24
N MET A 85 -21.42 30.89 3.06
CA MET A 85 -20.73 32.06 3.60
C MET A 85 -19.38 32.36 2.95
N ASN A 86 -18.76 31.39 2.28
CA ASN A 86 -17.42 31.53 1.71
C ASN A 86 -17.46 31.86 0.23
N LEU A 87 -16.93 33.02 -0.13
CA LEU A 87 -16.90 33.53 -1.52
C LEU A 87 -16.16 32.61 -2.48
N ALA A 88 -15.02 32.05 -2.07
CA ALA A 88 -14.25 31.16 -2.92
C ALA A 88 -14.96 29.82 -3.16
N TYR A 89 -15.74 29.33 -2.18
CA TYR A 89 -16.54 28.11 -2.35
C TYR A 89 -17.71 28.36 -3.30
N ARG A 90 -18.39 29.51 -3.17
CA ARG A 90 -19.46 29.92 -4.10
C ARG A 90 -18.94 30.08 -5.52
N TRP A 91 -17.81 30.76 -5.67
CA TRP A 91 -17.15 30.91 -6.97
C TRP A 91 -16.88 29.54 -7.60
N PHE A 92 -16.33 28.60 -6.82
CA PHE A 92 -15.94 27.30 -7.33
C PHE A 92 -17.11 26.44 -7.79
N ILE A 93 -18.25 26.51 -7.11
CA ILE A 93 -19.49 25.80 -7.50
C ILE A 93 -20.31 26.58 -8.56
N GLY A 94 -19.96 27.82 -8.86
CA GLY A 94 -20.66 28.66 -9.85
C GLY A 94 -21.96 29.28 -9.35
N TYR A 95 -22.14 29.49 -8.03
CA TYR A 95 -23.34 30.06 -7.45
C TYR A 95 -23.17 31.55 -7.12
N PRO A 96 -24.04 32.44 -7.61
CA PRO A 96 -24.01 33.86 -7.28
C PRO A 96 -24.35 34.12 -5.81
N LEU A 97 -24.03 35.31 -5.30
CA LEU A 97 -24.17 35.66 -3.88
C LEU A 97 -25.64 35.67 -3.39
N ASN A 98 -26.56 36.02 -4.26
CA ASN A 98 -27.99 36.13 -3.97
C ASN A 98 -28.77 34.80 -4.10
N GLU A 99 -28.14 33.75 -4.62
CA GLU A 99 -28.80 32.45 -4.77
C GLU A 99 -28.54 31.57 -3.53
N SER A 100 -29.57 30.88 -3.08
CA SER A 100 -29.43 29.93 -1.97
C SER A 100 -28.81 28.62 -2.42
N VAL A 101 -27.80 28.14 -1.67
CA VAL A 101 -27.20 26.83 -1.93
C VAL A 101 -28.19 25.70 -1.62
N PRO A 102 -28.09 24.55 -2.30
CA PRO A 102 -28.99 23.42 -2.07
C PRO A 102 -28.95 22.91 -0.61
N HIS A 103 -30.07 22.40 -0.12
CA HIS A 103 -30.12 21.82 1.23
C HIS A 103 -29.27 20.54 1.30
N PHE A 104 -28.59 20.32 2.43
CA PHE A 104 -27.66 19.19 2.59
C PHE A 104 -28.31 17.81 2.36
N SER A 105 -29.57 17.62 2.70
CA SER A 105 -30.28 16.35 2.46
C SER A 105 -30.48 16.08 0.97
N THR A 106 -30.77 17.13 0.17
CA THR A 106 -30.91 17.02 -1.28
C THR A 106 -29.57 16.66 -1.92
N VAL A 107 -28.48 17.33 -1.50
CA VAL A 107 -27.13 17.01 -1.99
C VAL A 107 -26.74 15.59 -1.60
N SER A 108 -26.96 15.19 -0.34
CA SER A 108 -26.65 13.84 0.14
C SER A 108 -27.42 12.76 -0.61
N TYR A 109 -28.72 12.97 -0.83
CA TYR A 109 -29.56 12.03 -1.58
C TYR A 109 -29.08 11.88 -3.02
N ASN A 110 -28.93 13.00 -3.73
CA ASN A 110 -28.51 13.00 -5.13
C ASN A 110 -27.08 12.41 -5.29
N PHE A 111 -26.15 12.79 -4.41
CA PHE A 111 -24.81 12.26 -4.44
C PHE A 111 -24.79 10.74 -4.25
N LYS A 112 -25.51 10.21 -3.26
CA LYS A 112 -25.61 8.77 -2.98
C LYS A 112 -26.12 7.98 -4.20
N HIS A 113 -27.08 8.53 -4.95
CA HIS A 113 -27.71 7.86 -6.08
C HIS A 113 -26.98 8.08 -7.41
N ARG A 114 -26.14 9.12 -7.55
CA ARG A 114 -25.40 9.47 -8.77
C ARG A 114 -23.93 9.10 -8.71
N PHE A 115 -23.33 9.09 -7.51
CA PHE A 115 -21.94 8.72 -7.32
C PHE A 115 -21.84 7.35 -6.64
N ASN A 116 -22.18 6.31 -7.40
CA ASN A 116 -22.03 4.92 -6.99
C ASN A 116 -20.55 4.52 -6.95
N HIS A 117 -20.27 3.26 -6.63
CA HIS A 117 -18.89 2.76 -6.54
C HIS A 117 -18.12 2.89 -7.87
N ALA A 118 -18.76 2.60 -9.00
CA ALA A 118 -18.15 2.70 -10.33
C ALA A 118 -17.80 4.16 -10.66
N THR A 119 -18.73 5.10 -10.42
CA THR A 119 -18.48 6.53 -10.65
C THR A 119 -17.33 7.06 -9.79
N VAL A 120 -17.24 6.64 -8.53
CA VAL A 120 -16.14 7.01 -7.64
C VAL A 120 -14.80 6.46 -8.14
N GLU A 121 -14.81 5.22 -8.64
CA GLU A 121 -13.61 4.62 -9.27
C GLU A 121 -13.18 5.39 -10.51
N TYR A 122 -14.12 5.74 -11.40
CA TYR A 122 -13.82 6.57 -12.57
C TYR A 122 -13.21 7.92 -12.20
N VAL A 123 -13.76 8.60 -11.19
CA VAL A 123 -13.20 9.88 -10.69
C VAL A 123 -11.78 9.69 -10.16
N PHE A 124 -11.55 8.65 -9.36
CA PHE A 124 -10.21 8.36 -8.82
C PHE A 124 -9.19 8.12 -9.93
N ARG A 125 -9.53 7.26 -10.90
CA ARG A 125 -8.68 6.95 -12.06
C ARG A 125 -8.47 8.15 -12.99
N TRP A 126 -9.50 8.96 -13.20
CA TRP A 126 -9.41 10.17 -14.01
C TRP A 126 -8.38 11.17 -13.46
N VAL A 127 -8.38 11.41 -12.15
CA VAL A 127 -7.38 12.30 -11.52
C VAL A 127 -5.97 11.75 -11.68
N LEU A 128 -5.78 10.43 -11.52
CA LEU A 128 -4.48 9.79 -11.72
C LEU A 128 -4.03 9.84 -13.19
N LYS A 129 -4.96 9.63 -14.14
CA LYS A 129 -4.68 9.74 -15.56
C LYS A 129 -4.22 11.16 -15.91
N ALA A 130 -4.88 12.19 -15.40
CA ALA A 130 -4.46 13.57 -15.58
C ALA A 130 -3.07 13.86 -14.99
N ALA A 131 -2.70 13.21 -13.88
CA ALA A 131 -1.35 13.32 -13.31
C ALA A 131 -0.30 12.57 -14.14
N ALA A 132 -0.65 11.43 -14.73
CA ALA A 132 0.21 10.67 -15.63
C ALA A 132 0.48 11.41 -16.94
N GLU A 133 -0.55 12.01 -17.53
CA GLU A 133 -0.44 12.82 -18.76
C GLU A 133 0.51 14.02 -18.60
N GLU A 134 0.62 14.58 -17.40
CA GLU A 134 1.57 15.66 -17.07
C GLU A 134 2.97 15.11 -16.67
N GLY A 135 3.18 13.79 -16.66
CA GLY A 135 4.45 13.16 -16.26
C GLY A 135 4.76 13.24 -14.77
N TYR A 136 3.76 13.42 -13.91
CA TYR A 136 3.96 13.60 -12.46
C TYR A 136 3.97 12.28 -11.67
N LEU A 137 3.65 11.15 -12.28
CA LEU A 137 3.73 9.85 -11.62
C LEU A 137 5.11 9.21 -11.80
N ASP A 138 5.67 8.69 -10.72
CA ASP A 138 6.87 7.84 -10.72
C ASP A 138 6.53 6.50 -10.05
N THR A 139 6.10 5.56 -10.88
CA THR A 139 5.61 4.26 -10.46
C THR A 139 6.66 3.16 -10.44
N GLU A 140 7.95 3.48 -10.65
CA GLU A 140 9.04 2.49 -10.61
C GLU A 140 9.12 1.78 -9.26
N ALA A 141 8.92 2.52 -8.16
CA ALA A 141 8.80 1.96 -6.81
C ALA A 141 7.46 2.38 -6.18
N ILE A 142 6.70 1.40 -5.73
CA ILE A 142 5.39 1.59 -5.09
C ILE A 142 5.52 1.33 -3.59
N PHE A 143 5.04 2.26 -2.77
CA PHE A 143 5.05 2.18 -1.31
C PHE A 143 3.68 1.71 -0.82
N VAL A 144 3.65 0.59 -0.10
CA VAL A 144 2.41 -0.03 0.41
C VAL A 144 2.40 -0.03 1.93
N ASP A 145 1.25 0.35 2.52
CA ASP A 145 1.02 0.30 3.96
C ASP A 145 -0.48 0.38 4.29
N GLY A 146 -0.83 0.02 5.53
CA GLY A 146 -2.18 0.11 6.06
C GLY A 146 -2.38 1.28 7.03
N THR A 147 -3.57 1.87 7.05
CA THR A 147 -3.92 2.87 8.04
C THR A 147 -5.33 2.69 8.55
N HIS A 148 -5.49 2.73 9.89
CA HIS A 148 -6.78 2.55 10.53
C HIS A 148 -7.57 3.86 10.58
N ILE A 149 -8.89 3.74 10.32
CA ILE A 149 -9.89 4.79 10.33
C ILE A 149 -10.95 4.39 11.35
N LYS A 150 -11.15 5.20 12.39
CA LYS A 150 -12.16 4.91 13.42
C LYS A 150 -13.57 4.93 12.81
N ALA A 151 -14.31 3.85 13.04
CA ALA A 151 -15.68 3.68 12.55
C ALA A 151 -16.71 4.47 13.37
N SER A 152 -17.86 4.75 12.75
CA SER A 152 -19.03 5.35 13.41
C SER A 152 -19.79 4.32 14.24
N ALA A 153 -19.09 3.69 15.18
CA ALA A 153 -19.60 2.60 15.99
C ALA A 153 -19.27 2.79 17.49
N ASN A 154 -20.21 2.43 18.36
CA ASN A 154 -20.00 2.50 19.80
C ASN A 154 -19.46 1.16 20.32
N LEU A 155 -18.33 1.21 21.02
CA LEU A 155 -17.68 0.02 21.56
C LEU A 155 -18.55 -0.74 22.58
N LYS A 156 -19.45 -0.06 23.27
CA LYS A 156 -20.39 -0.67 24.23
C LYS A 156 -21.52 -1.45 23.54
N LYS A 157 -21.81 -1.14 22.26
CA LYS A 157 -22.84 -1.81 21.44
C LYS A 157 -22.19 -2.89 20.58
N GLN A 158 -21.92 -4.03 21.18
CA GLN A 158 -21.25 -5.17 20.53
C GLN A 158 -22.02 -6.47 20.76
N ALA A 159 -21.88 -7.40 19.82
CA ALA A 159 -22.38 -8.77 19.90
C ALA A 159 -21.27 -9.73 19.47
N LYS A 160 -21.32 -10.95 19.99
CA LYS A 160 -20.48 -12.04 19.47
C LYS A 160 -21.20 -12.68 18.28
N LYS A 161 -20.51 -12.90 17.20
CA LYS A 161 -21.03 -13.56 15.99
C LYS A 161 -20.02 -14.61 15.54
N ALA A 162 -20.50 -15.80 15.22
CA ALA A 162 -19.72 -16.80 14.51
C ALA A 162 -19.58 -16.33 13.06
N VAL A 163 -18.33 -16.21 12.59
CA VAL A 163 -18.00 -15.81 11.21
C VAL A 163 -17.12 -16.90 10.62
N PRO A 164 -17.41 -17.38 9.40
CA PRO A 164 -16.56 -18.33 8.74
C PRO A 164 -15.14 -17.78 8.60
N LYS A 165 -14.13 -18.61 8.87
CA LYS A 165 -12.74 -18.25 8.54
C LYS A 165 -12.64 -18.08 7.03
N GLN A 166 -12.13 -16.93 6.58
CA GLN A 166 -11.81 -16.76 5.16
C GLN A 166 -10.73 -17.78 4.77
N ALA A 167 -11.01 -18.56 3.72
CA ALA A 167 -10.00 -19.40 3.11
C ALA A 167 -8.86 -18.51 2.58
N LYS A 168 -7.61 -18.93 2.80
CA LYS A 168 -6.46 -18.24 2.22
C LYS A 168 -6.56 -18.36 0.69
N ARG A 169 -6.41 -17.25 -0.03
CA ARG A 169 -6.47 -17.21 -1.50
C ARG A 169 -5.53 -18.23 -2.15
N TYR A 170 -4.38 -18.42 -1.53
CA TYR A 170 -3.34 -19.34 -1.98
C TYR A 170 -3.46 -20.77 -1.41
N ALA A 171 -4.58 -21.12 -0.77
CA ALA A 171 -4.72 -22.41 -0.09
C ALA A 171 -4.52 -23.61 -1.02
N LYS A 172 -5.07 -23.52 -2.25
CA LYS A 172 -4.91 -24.57 -3.26
C LYS A 172 -3.45 -24.67 -3.72
N GLU A 173 -2.83 -23.56 -4.06
CA GLU A 173 -1.44 -23.53 -4.51
C GLU A 173 -0.47 -24.03 -3.42
N LEU A 174 -0.72 -23.65 -2.17
CA LEU A 174 0.04 -24.17 -1.04
C LEU A 174 -0.16 -25.67 -0.87
N PHE A 175 -1.38 -26.17 -1.03
CA PHE A 175 -1.69 -27.59 -0.91
C PHE A 175 -0.97 -28.41 -1.99
N ASP A 176 -0.99 -27.93 -3.25
CA ASP A 176 -0.31 -28.58 -4.37
C ASP A 176 1.22 -28.62 -4.13
N GLU A 177 1.81 -27.51 -3.69
CA GLU A 177 3.25 -27.42 -3.38
C GLU A 177 3.64 -28.31 -2.18
N VAL A 178 2.81 -28.36 -1.14
CA VAL A 178 3.03 -29.25 0.01
C VAL A 178 3.02 -30.72 -0.44
N ASN A 179 2.06 -31.13 -1.26
CA ASN A 179 1.97 -32.51 -1.74
C ASN A 179 3.15 -32.86 -2.63
N LYS A 180 3.55 -31.99 -3.54
CA LYS A 180 4.75 -32.14 -4.36
C LYS A 180 6.00 -32.32 -3.49
N ASN A 181 6.21 -31.45 -2.51
CA ASN A 181 7.34 -31.56 -1.59
C ASN A 181 7.33 -32.85 -0.77
N ARG A 182 6.15 -33.33 -0.36
CA ARG A 182 6.01 -34.63 0.35
C ARG A 182 6.37 -35.80 -0.54
N GLU A 183 5.94 -35.80 -1.80
CA GLU A 183 6.27 -36.85 -2.78
C GLU A 183 7.76 -36.90 -3.08
N GLU A 184 8.41 -35.76 -3.25
CA GLU A 184 9.88 -35.63 -3.43
C GLU A 184 10.65 -36.28 -2.26
N HIS A 185 10.09 -36.24 -1.04
CA HIS A 185 10.67 -36.86 0.16
C HIS A 185 10.10 -38.25 0.47
N GLY A 186 9.42 -38.90 -0.47
CA GLY A 186 8.86 -40.24 -0.29
C GLY A 186 7.73 -40.34 0.75
N LYS A 187 7.05 -39.24 1.06
CA LYS A 187 5.90 -39.20 1.96
C LYS A 187 4.60 -39.25 1.17
N LYS A 188 3.57 -39.89 1.72
CA LYS A 188 2.24 -39.90 1.09
C LYS A 188 1.66 -38.49 1.02
N PRO A 189 1.11 -38.07 -0.13
CA PRO A 189 0.41 -36.80 -0.26
C PRO A 189 -0.81 -36.76 0.67
N PHE A 190 -1.22 -35.56 1.06
CA PHE A 190 -2.49 -35.38 1.77
C PHE A 190 -3.65 -35.57 0.80
N SER A 191 -4.72 -36.21 1.29
CA SER A 191 -5.99 -36.25 0.57
C SER A 191 -6.63 -34.86 0.57
N ASP A 192 -7.22 -34.48 -0.56
CA ASP A 192 -8.01 -33.26 -0.66
C ASP A 192 -9.37 -33.48 0.01
N ASP A 193 -9.46 -33.12 1.29
CA ASP A 193 -10.70 -33.14 2.05
C ASP A 193 -11.37 -31.76 2.10
N SER A 194 -11.02 -30.84 1.20
CA SER A 194 -11.54 -29.46 1.19
C SER A 194 -13.06 -29.43 1.04
N ASP A 195 -13.63 -30.36 0.27
CA ASP A 195 -15.09 -30.46 0.05
C ASP A 195 -15.87 -31.07 1.23
N LYS A 196 -15.16 -31.65 2.20
CA LYS A 196 -15.78 -32.36 3.33
C LYS A 196 -15.79 -31.60 4.65
N LYS A 197 -15.01 -30.51 4.77
CA LYS A 197 -14.95 -29.70 5.97
C LYS A 197 -15.79 -28.43 5.78
N LEU A 198 -16.85 -28.31 6.60
CA LEU A 198 -17.52 -27.02 6.80
C LEU A 198 -16.44 -25.98 7.21
N PRO A 199 -16.53 -24.74 6.68
CA PRO A 199 -15.58 -23.69 7.06
C PRO A 199 -15.58 -23.54 8.57
N GLU A 200 -14.40 -23.61 9.17
CA GLU A 200 -14.24 -23.38 10.61
C GLU A 200 -14.79 -22.01 10.98
N GLU A 201 -15.73 -21.96 11.91
CA GLU A 201 -16.30 -20.72 12.42
C GLU A 201 -15.41 -20.16 13.54
N LYS A 202 -15.20 -18.85 13.50
CA LYS A 202 -14.51 -18.11 14.56
C LYS A 202 -15.48 -17.15 15.21
N GLU A 203 -15.64 -17.21 16.53
CA GLU A 203 -16.36 -16.17 17.27
C GLU A 203 -15.61 -14.84 17.15
N THR A 204 -16.28 -13.84 16.58
CA THR A 204 -15.74 -12.51 16.39
C THR A 204 -16.69 -11.49 17.03
N VAL A 205 -16.11 -10.47 17.65
CA VAL A 205 -16.88 -9.36 18.21
C VAL A 205 -17.22 -8.40 17.08
N VAL A 206 -18.51 -8.17 16.85
CA VAL A 206 -19.03 -7.24 15.84
C VAL A 206 -19.79 -6.10 16.48
N SER A 207 -19.79 -4.94 15.84
CA SER A 207 -20.63 -3.81 16.25
C SER A 207 -22.08 -4.05 15.84
N THR A 208 -23.05 -3.76 16.73
CA THR A 208 -24.47 -3.78 16.35
C THR A 208 -24.89 -2.55 15.55
N THR A 209 -24.08 -1.48 15.59
CA THR A 209 -24.34 -0.22 14.88
C THR A 209 -23.73 -0.21 13.47
N ASP A 210 -22.56 -0.84 13.31
CA ASP A 210 -21.81 -0.95 12.05
C ASP A 210 -21.16 -2.33 11.99
N PRO A 211 -21.92 -3.37 11.56
CA PRO A 211 -21.48 -4.78 11.62
C PRO A 211 -20.26 -5.10 10.74
N GLU A 212 -20.01 -4.30 9.71
CA GLU A 212 -18.89 -4.49 8.78
C GLU A 212 -17.59 -3.86 9.29
N SER A 213 -17.62 -3.11 10.40
CA SER A 213 -16.42 -2.60 11.05
C SER A 213 -15.75 -3.69 11.90
N GLY A 214 -14.42 -3.70 11.92
CA GLY A 214 -13.63 -4.63 12.72
C GLY A 214 -13.13 -4.03 14.03
N VAL A 215 -12.86 -4.88 15.04
CA VAL A 215 -12.27 -4.43 16.31
C VAL A 215 -10.77 -4.25 16.12
N PHE A 216 -10.31 -3.03 16.29
CA PHE A 216 -8.90 -2.67 16.27
C PHE A 216 -8.33 -2.50 17.67
N HIS A 217 -7.15 -3.05 17.90
CA HIS A 217 -6.38 -2.90 19.13
C HIS A 217 -4.98 -2.34 18.83
N LYS A 218 -4.59 -1.30 19.53
CA LYS A 218 -3.20 -0.81 19.51
C LYS A 218 -2.72 -0.58 20.95
N GLY A 219 -1.87 -1.50 21.42
CA GLY A 219 -1.47 -1.52 22.82
C GLY A 219 -2.64 -1.76 23.78
N GLU A 220 -2.41 -1.64 25.08
CA GLU A 220 -3.42 -1.93 26.11
C GLU A 220 -4.55 -0.89 26.18
N HIS A 221 -4.29 0.34 25.72
CA HIS A 221 -5.18 1.49 25.99
C HIS A 221 -6.05 1.90 24.80
N LYS A 222 -5.82 1.38 23.59
CA LYS A 222 -6.59 1.81 22.41
C LYS A 222 -7.34 0.66 21.78
N LYS A 223 -8.63 0.57 22.11
CA LYS A 223 -9.59 -0.35 21.48
C LYS A 223 -10.72 0.44 20.84
N CYS A 224 -11.04 0.18 19.58
CA CYS A 224 -12.18 0.78 18.89
C CYS A 224 -12.64 -0.09 17.73
N PHE A 225 -13.84 0.14 17.23
CA PHE A 225 -14.23 -0.33 15.92
C PHE A 225 -13.58 0.56 14.86
N ALA A 226 -13.03 -0.04 13.82
CA ALA A 226 -12.30 0.63 12.75
C ALA A 226 -12.44 -0.09 11.41
N TYR A 227 -12.14 0.64 10.36
CA TYR A 227 -11.76 0.13 9.05
C TYR A 227 -10.27 0.33 8.84
N GLU A 228 -9.69 -0.43 7.95
CA GLU A 228 -8.30 -0.27 7.53
C GLU A 228 -8.24 0.02 6.04
N ALA A 229 -7.48 1.04 5.67
CA ALA A 229 -7.22 1.42 4.30
C ALA A 229 -5.81 0.98 3.92
N HIS A 230 -5.71 -0.13 3.18
CA HIS A 230 -4.46 -0.62 2.59
C HIS A 230 -4.21 0.20 1.33
N THR A 231 -3.16 0.98 1.33
CA THR A 231 -2.95 2.06 0.37
C THR A 231 -1.60 1.89 -0.32
N ALA A 232 -1.56 2.15 -1.60
CA ALA A 232 -0.34 2.22 -2.38
C ALA A 232 -0.11 3.64 -2.90
N CYS A 233 1.13 4.15 -2.80
CA CYS A 233 1.51 5.43 -3.41
C CYS A 233 2.84 5.32 -4.15
N ASP A 234 3.07 6.27 -5.07
CA ASP A 234 4.31 6.40 -5.83
C ASP A 234 5.40 7.19 -5.08
N LYS A 235 6.57 7.35 -5.70
CA LYS A 235 7.66 8.18 -5.16
C LYS A 235 7.29 9.65 -4.98
N HIS A 236 6.30 10.14 -5.69
CA HIS A 236 5.81 11.51 -5.60
C HIS A 236 4.63 11.66 -4.63
N ASN A 237 4.28 10.60 -3.88
CA ASN A 237 3.15 10.57 -2.93
C ASN A 237 1.77 10.75 -3.60
N PHE A 238 1.61 10.38 -4.88
CA PHE A 238 0.29 10.16 -5.45
C PHE A 238 -0.23 8.81 -4.98
N VAL A 239 -1.45 8.79 -4.47
CA VAL A 239 -2.10 7.53 -4.09
C VAL A 239 -2.57 6.83 -5.35
N LEU A 240 -1.98 5.67 -5.64
CA LEU A 240 -2.22 4.90 -6.86
C LEU A 240 -3.46 4.01 -6.75
N ASP A 241 -3.65 3.41 -5.58
CA ASP A 241 -4.83 2.61 -5.27
C ASP A 241 -5.04 2.45 -3.77
N VAL A 242 -6.25 2.02 -3.39
CA VAL A 242 -6.62 1.72 -2.00
C VAL A 242 -7.64 0.59 -1.93
N HIS A 243 -7.40 -0.36 -1.04
CA HIS A 243 -8.34 -1.42 -0.67
C HIS A 243 -8.75 -1.26 0.79
N VAL A 244 -10.06 -1.20 1.07
CA VAL A 244 -10.57 -0.99 2.43
C VAL A 244 -11.11 -2.31 2.99
N THR A 245 -10.73 -2.62 4.22
CA THR A 245 -11.18 -3.82 4.94
C THR A 245 -11.70 -3.48 6.33
N PRO A 246 -12.43 -4.39 7.00
CA PRO A 246 -12.64 -4.30 8.44
C PRO A 246 -11.30 -4.22 9.19
N GLY A 247 -11.21 -3.40 10.22
CA GLY A 247 -9.95 -3.11 10.93
C GLY A 247 -9.37 -4.27 11.77
N ASN A 248 -9.94 -5.47 11.69
CA ASN A 248 -9.43 -6.71 12.27
C ASN A 248 -8.88 -7.68 11.21
N VAL A 249 -8.86 -7.28 9.94
CA VAL A 249 -8.25 -8.05 8.85
C VAL A 249 -6.76 -7.75 8.85
N HIS A 250 -5.93 -8.79 8.74
CA HIS A 250 -4.48 -8.63 8.73
C HIS A 250 -4.00 -8.10 7.38
N ASP A 251 -3.01 -7.20 7.37
CA ASP A 251 -2.44 -6.57 6.18
C ASP A 251 -2.08 -7.56 5.07
N SER A 252 -1.50 -8.70 5.45
CA SER A 252 -1.11 -9.75 4.49
C SER A 252 -2.31 -10.40 3.76
N THR A 253 -3.52 -10.34 4.34
CA THR A 253 -4.72 -10.89 3.69
C THR A 253 -5.30 -9.91 2.67
N ALA A 254 -5.20 -8.62 2.97
CA ALA A 254 -5.70 -7.55 2.10
C ALA A 254 -4.77 -7.24 0.92
N PHE A 255 -3.49 -7.61 1.04
CA PHE A 255 -2.45 -7.30 0.05
C PHE A 255 -2.80 -7.80 -1.36
N ASP A 256 -3.30 -9.02 -1.48
CA ASP A 256 -3.57 -9.65 -2.78
C ASP A 256 -4.50 -8.82 -3.66
N ALA A 257 -5.60 -8.31 -3.09
CA ALA A 257 -6.57 -7.53 -3.84
C ALA A 257 -5.97 -6.19 -4.30
N LEU A 258 -5.20 -5.53 -3.44
CA LEU A 258 -4.49 -4.29 -3.79
C LEU A 258 -3.42 -4.55 -4.85
N TYR A 259 -2.64 -5.62 -4.70
CA TYR A 259 -1.54 -5.94 -5.60
C TYR A 259 -2.00 -6.35 -7.00
N ASP A 260 -3.13 -7.05 -7.12
CA ASP A 260 -3.75 -7.35 -8.42
C ASP A 260 -4.06 -6.09 -9.22
N GLU A 261 -4.68 -5.10 -8.56
CA GLU A 261 -5.00 -3.83 -9.22
C GLU A 261 -3.73 -3.03 -9.57
N LEU A 262 -2.69 -3.08 -8.73
CA LEU A 262 -1.40 -2.44 -9.02
C LEU A 262 -0.71 -3.09 -10.22
N CYS A 263 -0.68 -4.42 -10.32
CA CYS A 263 -0.11 -5.13 -11.46
C CYS A 263 -0.86 -4.84 -12.76
N LYS A 264 -2.18 -4.71 -12.69
CA LYS A 264 -3.03 -4.39 -13.84
C LYS A 264 -2.84 -2.96 -14.34
N ASN A 265 -2.80 -1.98 -13.41
CA ASN A 265 -2.80 -0.56 -13.76
C ASN A 265 -1.40 0.03 -13.94
N TYR A 266 -0.39 -0.57 -13.32
CA TYR A 266 1.01 -0.11 -13.33
C TYR A 266 1.97 -1.30 -13.56
N PRO A 267 1.89 -1.98 -14.71
CA PRO A 267 2.67 -3.19 -14.98
C PRO A 267 4.20 -2.95 -14.95
N GLU A 268 4.62 -1.72 -15.17
CA GLU A 268 6.02 -1.28 -15.25
C GLU A 268 6.73 -1.17 -13.88
N HIS A 269 5.99 -1.25 -12.76
CA HIS A 269 6.63 -1.13 -11.44
C HIS A 269 7.60 -2.29 -11.17
N LYS A 270 8.75 -1.96 -10.58
CA LYS A 270 9.83 -2.92 -10.33
C LYS A 270 9.97 -3.29 -8.86
N THR A 271 9.60 -2.38 -7.97
CA THR A 271 9.82 -2.55 -6.53
C THR A 271 8.57 -2.23 -5.73
N VAL A 272 8.24 -3.13 -4.81
CA VAL A 272 7.21 -2.90 -3.77
C VAL A 272 7.94 -2.64 -2.45
N VAL A 273 7.66 -1.51 -1.83
CA VAL A 273 8.23 -1.11 -0.54
C VAL A 273 7.15 -1.22 0.52
N ALA A 274 7.32 -2.15 1.46
CA ALA A 274 6.32 -2.42 2.47
C ALA A 274 6.94 -2.69 3.85
N ASP A 275 6.13 -2.68 4.91
CA ASP A 275 6.63 -3.00 6.24
C ASP A 275 6.76 -4.53 6.45
N SER A 276 7.19 -4.93 7.66
CA SER A 276 7.40 -6.33 7.99
C SER A 276 6.11 -7.17 8.05
N ALA A 277 4.94 -6.57 8.18
CA ALA A 277 3.67 -7.29 8.18
C ALA A 277 3.37 -7.92 6.82
N TYR A 278 3.90 -7.35 5.75
CA TYR A 278 3.79 -7.86 4.39
C TYR A 278 4.86 -8.91 4.03
N LYS A 279 5.89 -9.11 4.87
CA LYS A 279 6.94 -10.12 4.63
C LYS A 279 6.46 -11.52 5.03
N THR A 280 5.53 -12.07 4.29
CA THR A 280 5.05 -13.46 4.44
C THR A 280 5.56 -14.30 3.26
N PRO A 281 5.72 -15.64 3.43
CA PRO A 281 6.19 -16.50 2.34
C PRO A 281 5.37 -16.35 1.05
N TRP A 282 4.05 -16.24 1.18
CA TRP A 282 3.15 -16.04 0.04
C TRP A 282 3.38 -14.70 -0.69
N ILE A 283 3.43 -13.60 0.04
CA ILE A 283 3.62 -12.26 -0.55
C ILE A 283 4.99 -12.17 -1.21
N CYS A 284 6.04 -12.69 -0.55
CA CYS A 284 7.38 -12.75 -1.13
C CYS A 284 7.37 -13.54 -2.44
N LYS A 285 6.84 -14.78 -2.45
CA LYS A 285 6.70 -15.61 -3.65
C LYS A 285 6.01 -14.84 -4.76
N ARG A 286 4.86 -14.26 -4.49
CA ARG A 286 4.04 -13.57 -5.48
C ARG A 286 4.74 -12.37 -6.12
N ILE A 287 5.46 -11.56 -5.32
CA ILE A 287 6.19 -10.40 -5.82
C ILE A 287 7.39 -10.86 -6.67
N PHE A 288 8.19 -11.82 -6.18
CA PHE A 288 9.37 -12.26 -6.91
C PHE A 288 9.03 -13.04 -8.19
N GLU A 289 8.02 -13.89 -8.18
CA GLU A 289 7.55 -14.59 -9.39
C GLU A 289 6.99 -13.64 -10.46
N SER A 290 6.47 -12.50 -10.06
CA SER A 290 6.05 -11.45 -11.00
C SER A 290 7.25 -10.63 -11.56
N GLY A 291 8.49 -11.02 -11.28
CA GLY A 291 9.71 -10.35 -11.73
C GLY A 291 10.02 -9.05 -10.99
N ARG A 292 9.43 -8.83 -9.82
CA ARG A 292 9.59 -7.63 -8.99
C ARG A 292 10.32 -7.93 -7.69
N VAL A 293 10.73 -6.89 -6.97
CA VAL A 293 11.48 -7.01 -5.72
C VAL A 293 10.69 -6.42 -4.55
N LEU A 294 10.67 -7.13 -3.42
CA LEU A 294 10.13 -6.63 -2.17
C LEU A 294 11.24 -5.97 -1.35
N SER A 295 11.13 -4.67 -1.12
CA SER A 295 11.97 -3.91 -0.19
C SER A 295 11.28 -3.79 1.16
N THR A 296 11.86 -4.39 2.20
CA THR A 296 11.25 -4.46 3.54
C THR A 296 12.30 -4.36 4.64
N CYS A 297 11.87 -4.22 5.90
CA CYS A 297 12.79 -4.17 7.05
C CYS A 297 13.11 -5.55 7.60
N TYR A 298 14.18 -5.56 8.41
CA TYR A 298 14.50 -6.73 9.22
C TYR A 298 13.46 -6.94 10.33
N THR A 299 13.01 -8.17 10.46
CA THR A 299 12.21 -8.60 11.61
C THR A 299 13.03 -9.56 12.44
N ARG A 300 13.38 -9.15 13.66
CA ARG A 300 14.13 -10.03 14.56
C ARG A 300 13.27 -11.24 14.93
N PRO A 301 13.72 -12.48 14.64
CA PRO A 301 13.01 -13.66 15.08
C PRO A 301 12.91 -13.70 16.61
N LYS A 302 11.76 -14.13 17.11
CA LYS A 302 11.58 -14.32 18.55
C LYS A 302 12.44 -15.50 19.03
N THR A 303 13.35 -15.23 19.94
CA THR A 303 14.16 -16.24 20.61
C THR A 303 13.64 -16.39 22.04
N LYS A 304 13.61 -17.62 22.57
CA LYS A 304 13.32 -17.84 23.99
C LYS A 304 14.40 -17.17 24.83
N GLU A 305 14.03 -16.72 26.04
CA GLU A 305 14.99 -16.23 27.01
C GLU A 305 16.02 -17.34 27.29
N ASN A 306 17.31 -16.99 27.19
CA ASN A 306 18.44 -17.93 27.29
C ASN A 306 18.47 -19.06 26.23
N GLY A 307 17.69 -18.95 25.14
CA GLY A 307 17.68 -19.91 24.04
C GLY A 307 18.70 -19.60 22.95
N HIS A 308 19.08 -20.61 22.16
CA HIS A 308 19.90 -20.41 20.98
C HIS A 308 19.18 -19.47 19.98
N PRO A 309 19.86 -18.44 19.48
CA PRO A 309 19.33 -17.58 18.44
C PRO A 309 19.00 -18.37 17.17
N TRP A 310 17.92 -17.94 16.46
CA TRP A 310 17.45 -18.58 15.23
C TRP A 310 18.58 -18.75 14.18
N TRP A 311 19.43 -17.75 14.00
CA TRP A 311 20.51 -17.76 13.00
C TRP A 311 21.64 -18.72 13.32
N THR A 312 21.66 -19.37 14.46
CA THR A 312 22.62 -20.44 14.78
C THR A 312 22.22 -21.79 14.21
N TYR A 313 20.99 -21.92 13.70
CA TYR A 313 20.53 -23.09 12.96
C TYR A 313 20.71 -22.80 11.48
N VAL A 314 21.65 -23.51 10.82
CA VAL A 314 22.01 -23.29 9.42
C VAL A 314 21.33 -24.34 8.55
N TYR A 315 20.61 -23.89 7.52
CA TYR A 315 20.02 -24.79 6.56
C TYR A 315 21.05 -25.15 5.48
N ASP A 316 21.24 -26.45 5.25
CA ASP A 316 22.07 -27.01 4.20
C ASP A 316 21.17 -27.41 3.01
N GLU A 317 21.27 -26.65 1.92
CA GLU A 317 20.45 -26.87 0.72
C GLU A 317 20.83 -28.15 -0.05
N TYR A 318 22.08 -28.60 0.07
CA TYR A 318 22.55 -29.76 -0.66
C TYR A 318 22.04 -31.08 -0.06
N PHE A 319 22.03 -31.19 1.28
CA PHE A 319 21.55 -32.38 1.98
C PHE A 319 20.09 -32.25 2.42
N ASP A 320 19.44 -31.08 2.23
CA ASP A 320 18.12 -30.75 2.80
C ASP A 320 18.02 -31.05 4.30
N ASP A 321 19.02 -30.61 5.05
CA ASP A 321 19.12 -30.76 6.49
C ASP A 321 19.29 -29.43 7.21
N VAL A 322 18.99 -29.36 8.50
CA VAL A 322 19.30 -28.19 9.33
C VAL A 322 20.43 -28.55 10.32
N ILE A 323 21.50 -27.80 10.28
CA ILE A 323 22.63 -27.98 11.21
C ILE A 323 22.38 -27.17 12.47
N CYS A 324 22.44 -27.83 13.64
CA CYS A 324 22.29 -27.17 14.93
C CYS A 324 23.58 -26.50 15.40
N PRO A 325 23.54 -25.62 16.45
CA PRO A 325 24.73 -24.96 17.00
C PRO A 325 25.87 -25.90 17.45
N GLU A 326 25.52 -27.17 17.80
CA GLU A 326 26.48 -28.22 18.16
C GLU A 326 26.89 -29.09 16.96
N TYR A 327 26.72 -28.60 15.74
CA TYR A 327 27.12 -29.21 14.46
C TYR A 327 26.47 -30.58 14.16
N HIS A 328 25.29 -30.85 14.74
CA HIS A 328 24.52 -32.06 14.42
C HIS A 328 23.40 -31.74 13.42
N ALA A 329 23.20 -32.65 12.46
CA ALA A 329 22.15 -32.53 11.47
C ALA A 329 20.77 -32.88 12.06
N LEU A 330 19.79 -32.04 11.78
CA LEU A 330 18.37 -32.30 11.94
C LEU A 330 17.83 -32.67 10.56
N HIS A 331 17.36 -33.90 10.43
CA HIS A 331 16.91 -34.46 9.17
C HIS A 331 15.44 -34.13 8.90
N TYR A 332 15.08 -34.04 7.62
CA TYR A 332 13.71 -33.89 7.20
C TYR A 332 12.82 -35.01 7.79
N SER A 333 11.72 -34.61 8.39
CA SER A 333 10.75 -35.54 9.01
C SER A 333 9.44 -35.58 8.23
N THR A 334 8.85 -34.44 7.98
CA THR A 334 7.59 -34.29 7.26
C THR A 334 7.36 -32.83 6.84
N THR A 335 6.43 -32.61 5.91
CA THR A 335 5.86 -31.29 5.63
C THR A 335 4.42 -31.26 6.12
N ASN A 336 4.07 -30.31 6.96
CA ASN A 336 2.74 -30.19 7.52
C ASN A 336 1.76 -29.48 6.55
N ARG A 337 0.46 -29.46 6.85
CA ARG A 337 -0.59 -28.84 6.01
C ARG A 337 -0.47 -27.31 5.89
N ASP A 338 0.22 -26.67 6.82
CA ASP A 338 0.48 -25.22 6.80
C ASP A 338 1.70 -24.84 5.93
N GLY A 339 2.32 -25.81 5.26
CA GLY A 339 3.44 -25.60 4.35
C GLY A 339 4.82 -25.57 5.02
N TYR A 340 4.93 -26.00 6.29
CA TYR A 340 6.22 -26.05 6.97
C TYR A 340 6.86 -27.44 6.87
N ARG A 341 8.06 -27.52 6.31
CA ARG A 341 8.99 -28.64 6.42
C ARG A 341 9.50 -28.69 7.84
N GLU A 342 9.41 -29.85 8.49
CA GLU A 342 9.88 -30.10 9.85
C GLU A 342 11.16 -30.93 9.82
N TYR A 343 12.22 -30.37 10.39
CA TYR A 343 13.52 -31.02 10.55
C TYR A 343 13.71 -31.40 12.01
N LYS A 344 14.04 -32.67 12.28
CA LYS A 344 14.10 -33.22 13.65
C LYS A 344 15.47 -33.78 13.97
N SER A 345 15.92 -33.46 15.18
CA SER A 345 17.14 -34.06 15.73
C SER A 345 16.91 -35.51 16.19
N ARG A 346 17.98 -36.30 16.22
CA ARG A 346 17.93 -37.63 16.79
C ARG A 346 17.93 -37.55 18.33
N PRO A 347 16.96 -38.18 19.04
CA PRO A 347 16.82 -38.06 20.48
C PRO A 347 18.08 -38.48 21.29
N TYR A 348 18.79 -39.47 20.84
CA TYR A 348 20.00 -39.96 21.54
C TYR A 348 21.14 -38.93 21.50
N VAL A 349 21.26 -38.14 20.41
CA VAL A 349 22.24 -37.07 20.28
C VAL A 349 21.92 -35.92 21.24
N CYS A 350 20.65 -35.48 21.26
CA CYS A 350 20.24 -34.40 22.13
C CYS A 350 20.17 -34.78 23.62
N LYS A 351 20.07 -36.06 23.94
CA LYS A 351 20.08 -36.54 25.34
C LYS A 351 21.41 -36.25 26.04
N SER A 352 22.53 -36.35 25.31
CA SER A 352 23.89 -36.08 25.82
C SER A 352 24.42 -34.66 25.46
N CYS A 353 23.60 -33.84 24.83
CA CYS A 353 24.01 -32.50 24.35
C CYS A 353 24.22 -31.55 25.53
N PRO A 354 25.38 -30.85 25.63
CA PRO A 354 25.69 -29.95 26.74
C PRO A 354 24.79 -28.70 26.75
N THR A 355 24.32 -28.25 25.59
CA THR A 355 23.47 -27.03 25.44
C THR A 355 21.97 -27.38 25.31
N ARG A 356 21.56 -28.57 25.65
CA ARG A 356 20.18 -29.06 25.51
C ARG A 356 19.16 -28.12 26.15
N THR A 357 19.41 -27.59 27.33
CA THR A 357 18.50 -26.70 28.06
C THR A 357 18.24 -25.39 27.32
N MET A 358 19.21 -24.91 26.54
CA MET A 358 19.11 -23.74 25.68
C MET A 358 18.39 -24.06 24.36
N CYS A 359 18.31 -25.33 23.97
CA CYS A 359 17.83 -25.78 22.68
C CYS A 359 16.39 -26.31 22.74
N THR A 360 16.08 -27.26 23.62
CA THR A 360 14.77 -27.92 23.69
C THR A 360 14.38 -28.34 25.10
N GLU A 361 13.11 -28.14 25.44
CA GLU A 361 12.46 -28.60 26.68
C GLU A 361 11.68 -29.92 26.47
N SER A 362 11.77 -30.49 25.25
CA SER A 362 11.05 -31.71 24.91
C SER A 362 11.43 -32.88 25.83
N ALA A 363 10.45 -33.52 26.43
CA ALA A 363 10.66 -34.74 27.25
C ALA A 363 11.29 -35.86 26.41
N LYS A 364 11.05 -35.91 25.11
CA LYS A 364 11.65 -36.87 24.17
C LYS A 364 13.08 -36.50 23.75
N CYS A 365 13.67 -35.44 24.28
CA CYS A 365 14.98 -34.92 23.86
C CYS A 365 15.07 -34.67 22.35
N GLU A 366 14.04 -34.10 21.74
CA GLU A 366 13.98 -33.87 20.33
C GLU A 366 13.83 -32.36 20.06
N LYS A 367 14.65 -31.83 19.16
CA LYS A 367 14.51 -30.44 18.62
C LYS A 367 13.86 -30.53 17.27
N THR A 368 12.82 -29.72 17.06
CA THR A 368 12.23 -29.51 15.74
C THR A 368 12.51 -28.08 15.28
N VAL A 369 13.00 -27.95 14.07
CA VAL A 369 13.14 -26.68 13.35
C VAL A 369 12.24 -26.74 12.13
N THR A 370 11.56 -25.65 11.83
CA THR A 370 10.61 -25.58 10.71
C THR A 370 11.06 -24.58 9.66
N ARG A 371 10.91 -24.93 8.38
CA ARG A 371 11.16 -24.06 7.23
C ARG A 371 9.97 -24.13 6.28
N HIS A 372 9.41 -22.98 5.89
CA HIS A 372 8.26 -22.96 4.95
C HIS A 372 8.71 -23.39 3.55
N VAL A 373 7.86 -24.07 2.77
CA VAL A 373 8.16 -24.51 1.40
C VAL A 373 8.56 -23.33 0.49
N TRP A 374 8.04 -22.13 0.74
CA TRP A 374 8.38 -20.90 0.05
C TRP A 374 9.37 -20.00 0.81
N HIS A 375 10.19 -20.57 1.68
CA HIS A 375 11.11 -19.79 2.50
C HIS A 375 12.20 -19.11 1.67
N ASP A 376 12.58 -19.68 0.55
CA ASP A 376 13.60 -19.14 -0.36
C ASP A 376 13.23 -17.73 -0.85
N TYR A 377 11.94 -17.47 -1.11
CA TYR A 377 11.47 -16.12 -1.45
C TYR A 377 11.57 -15.13 -0.28
N VAL A 378 11.46 -15.61 0.97
CA VAL A 378 11.69 -14.77 2.15
C VAL A 378 13.17 -14.42 2.29
N GLU A 379 14.07 -15.36 1.99
CA GLU A 379 15.51 -15.12 1.95
C GLU A 379 15.89 -14.13 0.84
N MET A 380 15.29 -14.24 -0.36
CA MET A 380 15.45 -13.23 -1.42
C MET A 380 15.08 -11.82 -0.95
N ALA A 381 14.02 -11.67 -0.15
CA ALA A 381 13.64 -10.39 0.42
C ALA A 381 14.64 -9.90 1.49
N GLU A 382 15.23 -10.82 2.28
CA GLU A 382 16.30 -10.47 3.21
C GLU A 382 17.58 -10.04 2.48
N ASP A 383 17.96 -10.71 1.38
CA ASP A 383 19.11 -10.34 0.58
C ASP A 383 18.90 -8.96 -0.09
N ALA A 384 17.72 -8.72 -0.68
CA ALA A 384 17.38 -7.43 -1.25
C ALA A 384 17.52 -6.27 -0.24
N ARG A 385 17.20 -6.49 1.03
CA ARG A 385 17.34 -5.51 2.10
C ARG A 385 18.77 -4.99 2.28
N HIS A 386 19.78 -5.79 1.94
CA HIS A 386 21.21 -5.42 2.03
C HIS A 386 21.72 -4.69 0.79
N MET A 387 21.00 -4.74 -0.32
CA MET A 387 21.35 -4.05 -1.54
C MET A 387 20.98 -2.56 -1.46
N GLU A 388 21.93 -1.66 -1.76
CA GLU A 388 21.75 -0.20 -1.58
C GLU A 388 20.50 0.38 -2.28
N PRO A 389 20.10 0.04 -3.50
CA PRO A 389 18.90 0.59 -4.10
C PRO A 389 17.63 0.34 -3.26
N TYR A 390 17.46 -0.87 -2.73
CA TYR A 390 16.27 -1.25 -1.98
C TYR A 390 16.31 -0.74 -0.53
N LYS A 391 17.50 -0.69 0.08
CA LYS A 391 17.72 -0.14 1.41
C LYS A 391 17.40 1.36 1.45
N GLU A 392 17.79 2.11 0.43
CA GLU A 392 17.45 3.52 0.29
C GLU A 392 15.94 3.72 0.07
N LEU A 393 15.32 2.94 -0.82
CA LEU A 393 13.88 2.98 -1.04
C LEU A 393 13.10 2.73 0.26
N TYR A 394 13.55 1.76 1.09
CA TYR A 394 12.92 1.52 2.38
C TYR A 394 13.03 2.73 3.33
N ARG A 395 14.16 3.44 3.34
CA ARG A 395 14.33 4.66 4.15
C ARG A 395 13.35 5.76 3.75
N LEU A 396 13.05 5.86 2.46
CA LEU A 396 12.09 6.84 1.94
C LEU A 396 10.64 6.57 2.38
N ARG A 397 10.30 5.37 2.87
CA ARG A 397 8.94 5.00 3.27
C ARG A 397 8.29 6.02 4.23
N LYS A 398 9.07 6.55 5.19
CA LYS A 398 8.61 7.58 6.14
C LYS A 398 8.19 8.88 5.44
N GLU A 399 8.89 9.27 4.39
CA GLU A 399 8.62 10.49 3.62
C GLU A 399 7.55 10.29 2.56
N LYS A 400 7.21 9.03 2.23
CA LYS A 400 6.23 8.68 1.21
C LYS A 400 4.92 8.27 1.86
N ILE A 401 4.69 7.00 2.07
CA ILE A 401 3.37 6.50 2.51
C ILE A 401 2.96 7.00 3.91
N GLU A 402 3.90 7.09 4.87
CA GLU A 402 3.57 7.60 6.21
C GLU A 402 3.17 9.08 6.17
N ARG A 403 3.81 9.88 5.29
CA ARG A 403 3.43 11.28 5.06
C ARG A 403 2.07 11.40 4.39
N VAL A 404 1.74 10.51 3.43
CA VAL A 404 0.40 10.45 2.82
C VAL A 404 -0.66 10.24 3.91
N PHE A 405 -0.42 9.31 4.84
CA PHE A 405 -1.34 9.07 5.95
C PHE A 405 -1.42 10.23 6.94
N ALA A 406 -0.32 10.88 7.23
CA ALA A 406 -0.31 12.07 8.08
C ALA A 406 -1.15 13.18 7.44
N ASP A 407 -0.95 13.49 6.17
CA ASP A 407 -1.73 14.49 5.43
C ASP A 407 -3.22 14.11 5.35
N ALA A 408 -3.55 12.84 5.09
CA ALA A 408 -4.92 12.37 5.05
C ALA A 408 -5.63 12.55 6.40
N LYS A 409 -4.96 12.25 7.50
CA LYS A 409 -5.52 12.35 8.87
C LYS A 409 -5.62 13.77 9.37
N GLU A 410 -4.58 14.60 9.14
CA GLU A 410 -4.51 15.95 9.72
C GLU A 410 -5.20 17.00 8.83
N LYS A 411 -5.00 16.94 7.51
CA LYS A 411 -5.50 17.97 6.59
C LYS A 411 -6.82 17.61 5.94
N HIS A 412 -7.13 16.30 5.85
CA HIS A 412 -8.30 15.80 5.15
C HIS A 412 -9.28 15.05 6.05
N ALA A 413 -9.15 15.17 7.38
CA ALA A 413 -10.05 14.60 8.40
C ALA A 413 -10.34 13.09 8.23
N MET A 414 -9.30 12.28 7.92
CA MET A 414 -9.44 10.84 7.71
C MET A 414 -9.27 10.00 8.99
N ARG A 415 -9.20 10.63 10.18
CA ARG A 415 -9.07 9.89 11.45
C ARG A 415 -10.33 9.14 11.84
N TYR A 416 -11.50 9.67 11.43
CA TYR A 416 -12.81 9.16 11.80
C TYR A 416 -13.76 9.27 10.60
N THR A 417 -14.54 8.23 10.35
CA THR A 417 -15.61 8.25 9.34
C THR A 417 -16.98 8.34 9.98
N GLN A 418 -17.86 9.14 9.39
CA GLN A 418 -19.28 9.19 9.74
C GLN A 418 -20.11 8.15 8.97
N TYR A 419 -19.55 7.62 7.89
CA TYR A 419 -20.19 6.60 7.08
C TYR A 419 -20.12 5.23 7.75
N ARG A 420 -21.09 4.38 7.46
CA ARG A 420 -21.21 3.01 7.92
C ARG A 420 -21.32 2.07 6.73
N GLY A 421 -20.83 0.84 6.92
CA GLY A 421 -20.77 -0.17 5.88
C GLY A 421 -19.56 0.00 4.98
N LEU A 422 -18.98 -1.14 4.59
CA LEU A 422 -17.71 -1.23 3.86
C LEU A 422 -17.75 -0.46 2.52
N ALA A 423 -18.83 -0.61 1.76
CA ALA A 423 -18.98 0.04 0.45
C ALA A 423 -18.98 1.58 0.57
N GLN A 424 -19.69 2.14 1.55
CA GLN A 424 -19.76 3.60 1.75
C GLN A 424 -18.42 4.16 2.26
N VAL A 425 -17.75 3.42 3.15
CA VAL A 425 -16.43 3.82 3.66
C VAL A 425 -15.39 3.73 2.56
N THR A 426 -15.43 2.71 1.71
CA THR A 426 -14.53 2.58 0.55
C THR A 426 -14.68 3.78 -0.39
N ASN A 427 -15.90 4.13 -0.77
CA ASN A 427 -16.16 5.29 -1.62
C ASN A 427 -15.65 6.59 -1.00
N TRP A 428 -15.89 6.77 0.30
CA TRP A 428 -15.43 7.95 1.03
C TRP A 428 -13.90 8.04 1.08
N VAL A 429 -13.20 6.92 1.31
CA VAL A 429 -11.73 6.85 1.32
C VAL A 429 -11.16 7.16 -0.07
N LYS A 430 -11.72 6.55 -1.13
CA LYS A 430 -11.29 6.80 -2.52
C LYS A 430 -11.47 8.26 -2.92
N LEU A 431 -12.61 8.89 -2.58
CA LEU A 431 -12.83 10.31 -2.84
C LEU A 431 -11.87 11.22 -2.08
N LYS A 432 -11.50 10.87 -0.84
CA LYS A 432 -10.48 11.63 -0.10
C LYS A 432 -9.12 11.56 -0.76
N PHE A 433 -8.68 10.38 -1.16
CA PHE A 433 -7.42 10.24 -1.87
C PHE A 433 -7.45 10.87 -3.26
N ALA A 434 -8.58 10.80 -3.98
CA ALA A 434 -8.76 11.53 -5.23
C ALA A 434 -8.62 13.06 -5.02
N ALA A 435 -9.23 13.60 -3.96
CA ALA A 435 -9.09 15.02 -3.60
C ALA A 435 -7.66 15.41 -3.22
N MET A 436 -6.92 14.53 -2.51
CA MET A 436 -5.51 14.73 -2.19
C MET A 436 -4.64 14.74 -3.44
N ASN A 437 -4.85 13.77 -4.33
CA ASN A 437 -4.15 13.69 -5.61
C ASN A 437 -4.43 14.92 -6.48
N LEU A 438 -5.70 15.32 -6.58
CA LEU A 438 -6.11 16.50 -7.35
C LEU A 438 -5.50 17.80 -6.80
N LYS A 439 -5.49 17.96 -5.46
CA LYS A 439 -4.84 19.11 -4.81
C LYS A 439 -3.34 19.18 -5.16
N LYS A 440 -2.66 18.03 -5.17
CA LYS A 440 -1.25 17.95 -5.55
C LYS A 440 -1.05 18.27 -7.03
N LEU A 441 -1.80 17.63 -7.92
CA LEU A 441 -1.80 17.86 -9.35
C LEU A 441 -1.98 19.35 -9.65
N ALA A 442 -3.02 19.96 -9.08
CA ALA A 442 -3.32 21.38 -9.26
C ALA A 442 -2.18 22.30 -8.81
N THR A 443 -1.57 21.99 -7.67
CA THR A 443 -0.45 22.77 -7.14
C THR A 443 0.79 22.63 -8.01
N TRP A 444 1.11 21.43 -8.49
CA TRP A 444 2.27 21.19 -9.34
C TRP A 444 2.11 21.81 -10.71
N LYS A 445 0.94 21.64 -11.33
CA LYS A 445 0.59 22.23 -12.63
C LYS A 445 0.63 23.76 -12.58
N TRP A 446 0.14 24.35 -11.49
CA TRP A 446 0.22 25.80 -11.26
C TRP A 446 1.68 26.26 -11.13
N ASN A 447 2.48 25.60 -10.30
CA ASN A 447 3.88 25.98 -10.09
C ASN A 447 4.74 25.82 -11.35
N ALA A 448 4.44 24.84 -12.19
CA ALA A 448 5.11 24.67 -13.48
C ALA A 448 4.83 25.84 -14.45
N ARG A 449 3.60 26.38 -14.42
CA ARG A 449 3.21 27.54 -15.25
C ARG A 449 3.63 28.89 -14.67
N HIS A 450 3.82 28.96 -13.35
CA HIS A 450 4.18 30.19 -12.63
C HIS A 450 5.44 29.90 -11.78
N PRO A 451 6.62 29.77 -12.40
CA PRO A 451 7.86 29.58 -11.65
C PRO A 451 8.09 30.82 -10.77
N ALA A 452 8.54 30.61 -9.53
CA ALA A 452 8.88 31.72 -8.64
C ALA A 452 10.01 32.54 -9.27
N PRO A 453 9.96 33.89 -9.25
CA PRO A 453 11.08 34.71 -9.67
C PRO A 453 12.33 34.32 -8.84
N ASP A 454 13.48 34.22 -9.52
CA ASP A 454 14.76 33.76 -8.97
C ASP A 454 15.09 34.41 -7.60
N GLY A 455 15.25 33.61 -6.59
CA GLY A 455 15.67 34.05 -5.25
C GLY A 455 15.38 33.07 -4.10
N GLY A 456 14.47 32.14 -4.27
CA GLY A 456 14.12 31.16 -3.23
C GLY A 456 14.42 29.73 -3.66
N LYS A 457 15.52 29.15 -3.23
CA LYS A 457 15.80 27.71 -3.37
C LYS A 457 14.69 26.90 -2.68
N ARG A 458 13.54 26.75 -3.31
CA ARG A 458 12.65 25.61 -3.02
C ARG A 458 13.35 24.38 -3.57
N LYS A 459 13.84 23.51 -2.70
CA LYS A 459 14.29 22.16 -3.07
C LYS A 459 13.09 21.38 -3.65
N THR A 460 12.82 21.58 -4.94
CA THR A 460 12.10 20.59 -5.74
C THR A 460 13.16 19.62 -6.18
N SER A 461 13.14 18.41 -5.63
CA SER A 461 13.93 17.30 -6.13
C SER A 461 13.33 16.80 -7.44
N ALA A 462 13.57 17.56 -8.50
CA ALA A 462 13.38 17.14 -9.87
C ALA A 462 14.55 17.74 -10.66
N THR A 463 15.75 17.25 -10.39
CA THR A 463 16.86 17.36 -11.34
C THR A 463 16.70 16.18 -12.29
N ASN A 464 16.31 16.49 -13.53
CA ASN A 464 16.57 15.64 -14.69
C ASN A 464 18.09 15.60 -14.94
N GLU A 465 18.84 15.01 -14.05
CA GLU A 465 20.13 14.43 -14.41
C GLU A 465 19.84 12.98 -14.81
N PRO A 466 20.33 12.52 -15.97
CA PRO A 466 20.22 11.12 -16.31
C PRO A 466 20.95 10.34 -15.22
N SER A 467 20.19 9.71 -14.32
CA SER A 467 20.75 8.92 -13.25
C SER A 467 21.57 7.79 -13.89
N ILE A 468 22.70 7.45 -13.26
CA ILE A 468 23.53 6.27 -13.62
C ILE A 468 22.66 5.02 -13.82
N LEU A 469 21.49 4.95 -13.15
CA LEU A 469 20.45 3.94 -13.32
C LEU A 469 19.81 3.91 -14.72
N SER A 470 19.70 5.03 -15.45
CA SER A 470 19.20 5.02 -16.84
C SER A 470 20.20 4.39 -17.82
N PHE A 471 21.48 4.52 -17.52
CA PHE A 471 22.54 3.86 -18.31
C PHE A 471 22.53 2.34 -18.06
N PHE A 472 22.37 1.91 -16.80
CA PHE A 472 22.25 0.49 -16.48
C PHE A 472 20.95 -0.13 -17.01
N SER A 473 19.84 0.60 -17.06
CA SER A 473 18.58 0.13 -17.62
C SER A 473 18.68 -0.09 -19.15
N LEU A 474 19.41 0.76 -19.87
CA LEU A 474 19.67 0.59 -21.29
C LEU A 474 20.61 -0.60 -21.57
N VAL A 475 21.63 -0.79 -20.74
CA VAL A 475 22.53 -1.95 -20.82
C VAL A 475 21.79 -3.24 -20.47
N PHE A 476 20.90 -3.20 -19.47
CA PHE A 476 20.11 -4.36 -19.06
C PHE A 476 19.03 -4.71 -20.10
N ALA A 477 18.37 -3.72 -20.70
CA ALA A 477 17.41 -3.93 -21.80
C ALA A 477 18.09 -4.48 -23.06
N TRP A 478 19.34 -4.13 -23.29
CA TRP A 478 20.15 -4.70 -24.38
C TRP A 478 20.57 -6.16 -24.08
N MET A 479 20.90 -6.46 -22.82
CA MET A 479 21.26 -7.82 -22.39
C MET A 479 20.05 -8.78 -22.36
N THR A 480 18.85 -8.31 -22.00
CA THR A 480 17.62 -9.14 -21.99
C THR A 480 17.13 -9.48 -23.41
N LYS A 481 17.52 -8.72 -24.41
CA LYS A 481 17.21 -9.01 -25.83
C LYS A 481 18.04 -10.14 -26.43
N ASN A 482 19.18 -10.50 -25.81
CA ASN A 482 20.18 -11.38 -26.39
C ASN A 482 20.60 -12.61 -25.55
N LEU A 483 19.99 -12.83 -24.35
CA LEU A 483 20.33 -13.98 -23.50
C LEU A 483 19.10 -14.56 -22.82
N LEU A 484 18.91 -15.86 -22.88
CA LEU A 484 17.89 -16.64 -22.17
C LEU A 484 18.07 -16.45 -20.66
N TRP A 485 17.10 -15.81 -20.04
CA TRP A 485 17.13 -15.23 -18.69
C TRP A 485 17.24 -16.24 -17.54
N THR A 486 16.78 -17.45 -17.73
CA THR A 486 16.71 -18.50 -16.69
C THR A 486 18.07 -19.05 -16.26
N ASP A 487 19.06 -19.01 -17.15
CA ASP A 487 20.40 -19.58 -16.86
C ASP A 487 21.35 -18.58 -16.17
N PHE A 488 21.05 -17.28 -16.26
CA PHE A 488 21.87 -16.22 -15.68
C PHE A 488 21.54 -15.97 -14.20
N GLN A 489 20.28 -16.00 -13.80
CA GLN A 489 19.90 -15.80 -12.41
C GLN A 489 20.43 -16.91 -11.49
N SER A 490 20.30 -18.16 -11.90
CA SER A 490 20.80 -19.29 -11.10
C SER A 490 22.34 -19.25 -10.91
N ARG A 491 23.10 -18.84 -11.95
CA ARG A 491 24.57 -18.76 -11.87
C ARG A 491 25.10 -17.53 -11.15
N PHE A 492 24.40 -16.40 -11.20
CA PHE A 492 24.83 -15.17 -10.54
C PHE A 492 24.61 -15.23 -9.03
N PHE A 493 23.45 -15.70 -8.58
CA PHE A 493 23.13 -15.85 -7.16
C PHE A 493 23.93 -17.01 -6.50
N TYR A 494 24.19 -18.08 -7.22
CA TYR A 494 25.00 -19.19 -6.71
C TYR A 494 26.46 -18.77 -6.40
N LYS A 495 27.06 -17.89 -7.23
CA LYS A 495 28.44 -17.40 -7.00
C LYS A 495 28.56 -16.36 -5.89
N LEU A 496 27.51 -15.61 -5.58
CA LEU A 496 27.49 -14.65 -4.45
C LEU A 496 27.38 -15.36 -3.09
N LYS A 497 26.70 -16.51 -3.01
CA LYS A 497 26.56 -17.31 -1.78
C LYS A 497 27.86 -18.03 -1.36
N SER A 498 28.75 -18.36 -2.28
CA SER A 498 29.93 -19.21 -1.99
C SER A 498 31.17 -18.49 -1.45
N GLY A 499 31.10 -17.19 -1.08
CA GLY A 499 32.19 -16.46 -0.42
C GLY A 499 33.54 -16.40 -1.15
N GLY A 500 33.60 -16.85 -2.40
CA GLY A 500 34.80 -16.86 -3.21
C GLY A 500 35.09 -15.50 -3.84
N ARG A 501 36.35 -15.06 -3.76
CA ARG A 501 36.81 -13.85 -4.45
C ARG A 501 36.58 -14.00 -5.95
N ILE A 502 35.67 -13.18 -6.51
CA ILE A 502 35.39 -13.18 -7.95
C ILE A 502 36.16 -12.02 -8.58
N ALA A 503 37.19 -12.34 -9.34
CA ALA A 503 37.75 -11.43 -10.34
C ALA A 503 36.88 -11.60 -11.61
N ALA A 504 35.94 -10.72 -11.86
CA ALA A 504 35.19 -10.70 -13.10
C ALA A 504 36.02 -10.02 -14.19
N ARG A 505 36.51 -10.79 -15.13
CA ARG A 505 37.16 -10.26 -16.35
C ARG A 505 36.06 -10.01 -17.38
N PHE A 506 35.69 -8.77 -17.58
CA PHE A 506 34.87 -8.37 -18.72
C PHE A 506 35.77 -8.15 -19.92
N VAL A 507 35.64 -8.98 -20.94
CA VAL A 507 36.22 -8.73 -22.25
C VAL A 507 35.13 -8.10 -23.11
N CYS A 508 35.15 -6.77 -23.23
CA CYS A 508 34.41 -6.08 -24.28
C CYS A 508 35.23 -6.15 -25.55
N GLY A 509 34.82 -6.96 -26.51
CA GLY A 509 35.40 -6.99 -27.83
C GLY A 509 35.03 -5.76 -28.65
N LEU A 510 35.78 -4.69 -28.50
CA LEU A 510 35.94 -3.60 -29.48
C LEU A 510 37.24 -2.87 -29.13
N GLY A 511 38.32 -3.16 -29.87
CA GLY A 511 39.52 -2.33 -29.96
C GLY A 511 40.52 -2.42 -28.78
N ASP A 512 41.71 -2.77 -29.08
CA ASP A 512 42.89 -2.91 -28.25
C ASP A 512 43.09 -1.81 -27.20
N SER A 513 42.71 -2.06 -25.96
CA SER A 513 43.34 -1.55 -24.72
C SER A 513 42.70 -2.16 -23.47
N PRO A 514 43.43 -2.80 -22.58
CA PRO A 514 42.85 -3.35 -21.34
C PRO A 514 42.92 -2.34 -20.21
N PHE A 515 41.78 -1.84 -19.76
CA PHE A 515 41.68 -1.14 -18.47
C PHE A 515 41.32 -2.13 -17.37
N LEU A 516 42.23 -2.27 -16.41
CA LEU A 516 42.07 -3.04 -15.18
C LEU A 516 41.54 -2.08 -14.09
N TYR A 517 40.30 -2.30 -13.59
CA TYR A 517 39.85 -1.66 -12.34
C TYR A 517 39.96 -2.68 -11.22
N LEU A 518 40.84 -2.42 -10.27
CA LEU A 518 40.91 -3.09 -8.96
C LEU A 518 39.97 -2.36 -8.00
N LEU A 519 38.99 -3.08 -7.50
CA LEU A 519 38.21 -2.63 -6.35
C LEU A 519 38.85 -3.19 -5.07
N GLU A 520 39.42 -2.34 -4.26
CA GLU A 520 39.93 -2.69 -2.93
C GLU A 520 38.75 -2.78 -1.95
N PRO A 521 38.80 -3.69 -0.96
CA PRO A 521 37.74 -3.80 0.04
C PRO A 521 37.99 -2.80 1.17
N TYR A 522 36.98 -1.97 1.46
CA TYR A 522 36.93 -1.23 2.73
C TYR A 522 36.55 -2.19 3.88
N ARG A 523 37.32 -2.05 4.96
CA ARG A 523 37.13 -2.70 6.25
C ARG A 523 35.86 -2.25 7.00
#